data_992d4d5d614f412aa3c51d30e7be81d8
#
_entry.id   992d4d5d614f412aa3c51d30e7be81d8
#
_cell.length_a   1.000
_cell.length_b   1.000
_cell.length_c   1.000
_cell.angle_alpha   90.00
_cell.angle_beta   90.00
_cell.angle_gamma   90.00
#
_symmetry.space_group_name_H-M   'P 1'
#
loop_
_entity.id
_entity.type
_entity.pdbx_description
1 polymer ?
#
loop_
_entity_poly.entity_id
_entity_poly.type
_entity_poly.pdbx_seq_one_letter_code
_entity_poly.pdbx_strand_id
1 'polypeptide(L)'
;MLPIVHRQPRSFFLALLAYWLVSMFCPPLASAQLGKPEGLYYKSWAIVIGVENYLLAPKIPGAIEDAKAVAQAFRQLGFDEVVELYDKDVSFRRLQQTLSDFLPRKVGRHDRLVLYFVGHAGVTQDLDGKELGYLVPWDAQIGNVSKSVTFEQLKEFSRRSASKHTLFVLNAAVRGWEVSTAQPLSLEGRLAPEDDTERRAVQVLTAGDKGEALSQENGRSLFVQVLVNGLSGMADRNKNGWLMASEVGDYVKQQVLERSKGSQHPVFVQLEGDGDTVLIEGRKAAFIMGAEPQSPAERRQAAKMQYEQAYALLQTGKSSEEALERLNKALKYDPTFGDAYVLKSYVLLEVLPNLDDALSVAKLAMQYAPKNPDSQYTLGLIYEKRGQYAEAERAMREALLVNPNYVDVYFSLGLLYADKIQDQSKSVEAFTRYLELGGSHARARAAVAQSTPPTPAAPLKP
;
A
#
# COMPACT_ATOMS: atom_id res chain seq x y z
N MET A 1 31.50 -23.78 -20.12
CA MET A 1 31.11 -22.62 -19.28
C MET A 1 30.09 -21.82 -20.08
N LEU A 2 28.81 -22.01 -19.83
CA LEU A 2 27.71 -21.25 -20.42
C LEU A 2 27.10 -20.40 -19.30
N PRO A 3 26.74 -19.13 -19.54
CA PRO A 3 26.24 -18.25 -18.48
C PRO A 3 24.82 -18.64 -18.08
N ILE A 4 24.63 -18.80 -16.80
CA ILE A 4 23.32 -18.96 -16.17
C ILE A 4 22.57 -17.64 -16.34
N VAL A 5 21.59 -17.63 -17.23
CA VAL A 5 20.66 -16.50 -17.38
C VAL A 5 19.72 -16.52 -16.18
N HIS A 6 19.89 -15.55 -15.29
CA HIS A 6 18.92 -15.24 -14.25
C HIS A 6 17.59 -14.88 -14.93
N ARG A 7 16.65 -15.83 -14.93
CA ARG A 7 15.26 -15.58 -15.28
C ARG A 7 14.59 -14.86 -14.14
N GLN A 8 14.36 -13.58 -14.33
CA GLN A 8 13.46 -12.82 -13.46
C GLN A 8 12.02 -13.30 -13.71
N PRO A 9 11.18 -13.49 -12.68
CA PRO A 9 9.78 -13.92 -12.79
C PRO A 9 8.90 -12.73 -13.20
N ARG A 10 9.10 -12.21 -14.42
CA ARG A 10 8.31 -11.06 -14.91
C ARG A 10 6.90 -11.43 -15.39
N SER A 11 6.64 -12.69 -15.70
CA SER A 11 5.38 -13.09 -16.34
C SER A 11 4.23 -13.27 -15.35
N PHE A 12 4.50 -13.80 -14.16
CA PHE A 12 3.47 -13.96 -13.12
C PHE A 12 2.89 -12.62 -12.64
N PHE A 13 3.73 -11.55 -12.65
CA PHE A 13 3.32 -10.20 -12.29
C PHE A 13 2.51 -9.49 -13.38
N LEU A 14 2.69 -9.84 -14.66
CA LEU A 14 1.96 -9.21 -15.76
C LEU A 14 0.53 -9.72 -15.90
N ALA A 15 0.26 -10.98 -15.56
CA ALA A 15 -1.09 -11.54 -15.60
C ALA A 15 -2.01 -10.88 -14.55
N LEU A 16 -1.49 -10.57 -13.37
CA LEU A 16 -2.23 -9.82 -12.33
C LEU A 16 -2.42 -8.34 -12.68
N LEU A 17 -1.46 -7.73 -13.38
CA LEU A 17 -1.61 -6.36 -13.92
C LEU A 17 -2.63 -6.30 -15.08
N ALA A 18 -2.73 -7.33 -15.90
CA ALA A 18 -3.71 -7.40 -16.99
C ALA A 18 -5.15 -7.53 -16.45
N TYR A 19 -5.38 -8.24 -15.36
CA TYR A 19 -6.70 -8.31 -14.71
C TYR A 19 -7.16 -6.93 -14.18
N TRP A 20 -6.21 -6.11 -13.73
CA TRP A 20 -6.48 -4.73 -13.30
C TRP A 20 -6.70 -3.76 -14.48
N LEU A 21 -6.04 -3.96 -15.62
CA LEU A 21 -6.17 -3.11 -16.80
C LEU A 21 -7.42 -3.40 -17.63
N VAL A 22 -7.90 -4.63 -17.66
CA VAL A 22 -9.14 -5.00 -18.38
C VAL A 22 -10.39 -4.42 -17.67
N SER A 23 -10.34 -4.16 -16.36
CA SER A 23 -11.44 -3.49 -15.65
C SER A 23 -11.54 -1.98 -15.94
N MET A 24 -10.57 -1.38 -16.63
CA MET A 24 -10.58 0.05 -16.97
C MET A 24 -11.21 0.39 -18.34
N PHE A 25 -11.53 -0.61 -19.18
CA PHE A 25 -12.07 -0.38 -20.54
C PHE A 25 -13.47 -0.96 -20.78
N CYS A 26 -14.29 -1.08 -19.73
CA CYS A 26 -15.72 -1.32 -19.92
C CYS A 26 -16.47 0.02 -19.97
N PRO A 27 -17.37 0.27 -20.99
CA PRO A 27 -18.18 1.47 -21.01
C PRO A 27 -19.12 1.48 -19.79
N PRO A 28 -19.62 2.66 -19.34
CA PRO A 28 -20.40 2.77 -18.12
C PRO A 28 -21.72 2.02 -18.28
N LEU A 29 -21.77 0.83 -17.78
CA LEU A 29 -23.02 0.16 -17.46
C LEU A 29 -23.68 0.91 -16.29
N ALA A 30 -24.97 1.16 -16.46
CA ALA A 30 -25.87 1.86 -15.56
C ALA A 30 -25.50 1.70 -14.08
N SER A 31 -25.65 2.78 -13.33
CA SER A 31 -25.56 2.90 -11.89
C SER A 31 -26.12 1.69 -11.13
N ALA A 32 -25.32 0.63 -11.04
CA ALA A 32 -25.50 -0.36 -10.01
C ALA A 32 -25.16 0.35 -8.70
N GLN A 33 -26.11 0.41 -7.79
CA GLN A 33 -25.87 0.78 -6.39
C GLN A 33 -24.71 -0.10 -5.89
N LEU A 34 -23.50 0.47 -5.88
CA LEU A 34 -22.36 -0.13 -5.20
C LEU A 34 -22.81 -0.31 -3.74
N GLY A 35 -22.94 -1.55 -3.31
CA GLY A 35 -23.25 -1.89 -1.94
C GLY A 35 -22.30 -1.13 -1.02
N LYS A 36 -22.80 -0.69 0.15
CA LYS A 36 -21.98 -0.07 1.18
C LYS A 36 -20.71 -0.91 1.36
N PRO A 37 -19.50 -0.34 1.28
CA PRO A 37 -18.28 -1.11 1.51
C PRO A 37 -18.33 -1.71 2.92
N GLU A 38 -17.70 -2.84 3.12
CA GLU A 38 -17.59 -3.46 4.45
C GLU A 38 -16.78 -2.61 5.46
N GLY A 39 -16.29 -1.42 5.06
CA GLY A 39 -15.52 -0.49 5.87
C GLY A 39 -16.10 0.92 5.86
N LEU A 40 -15.61 1.74 6.78
CA LEU A 40 -16.03 3.13 6.98
C LEU A 40 -15.66 4.05 5.81
N TYR A 41 -14.58 3.73 5.10
CA TYR A 41 -14.05 4.50 3.98
C TYR A 41 -13.98 3.67 2.71
N TYR A 42 -14.20 4.33 1.55
CA TYR A 42 -13.96 3.70 0.25
C TYR A 42 -12.48 3.59 -0.05
N LYS A 43 -11.72 4.63 0.30
CA LYS A 43 -10.26 4.66 0.21
C LYS A 43 -9.64 5.45 1.35
N SER A 44 -8.43 5.04 1.70
CA SER A 44 -7.59 5.67 2.71
C SER A 44 -6.30 6.14 2.06
N TRP A 45 -6.08 7.45 2.09
CA TRP A 45 -4.94 8.11 1.48
C TRP A 45 -3.98 8.64 2.55
N ALA A 46 -2.70 8.36 2.42
CA ALA A 46 -1.65 9.00 3.19
C ALA A 46 -0.66 9.70 2.24
N ILE A 47 -0.48 11.00 2.43
CA ILE A 47 0.55 11.78 1.73
C ILE A 47 1.64 12.07 2.74
N VAL A 48 2.81 11.50 2.54
CA VAL A 48 3.94 11.62 3.46
C VAL A 48 5.02 12.47 2.80
N ILE A 49 5.30 13.62 3.41
CA ILE A 49 6.19 14.64 2.88
C ILE A 49 7.36 14.81 3.85
N GLY A 50 8.59 14.63 3.35
CA GLY A 50 9.82 14.82 4.14
C GLY A 50 10.84 15.69 3.41
N VAL A 51 11.29 16.76 4.04
CA VAL A 51 12.37 17.60 3.49
C VAL A 51 13.54 17.65 4.46
N GLU A 52 14.62 17.02 4.06
CA GLU A 52 15.88 16.98 4.83
C GLU A 52 16.92 17.93 4.24
N ASN A 53 17.16 17.84 2.93
CA ASN A 53 18.24 18.54 2.24
C ASN A 53 17.67 19.69 1.42
N TYR A 54 17.35 20.80 2.09
CA TYR A 54 16.83 21.99 1.46
C TYR A 54 17.81 22.65 0.49
N LEU A 55 17.30 23.25 -0.58
CA LEU A 55 18.10 24.03 -1.52
C LEU A 55 18.55 25.38 -0.91
N LEU A 56 17.65 26.05 -0.16
CA LEU A 56 17.81 27.43 0.31
C LEU A 56 17.60 27.58 1.83
N ALA A 57 17.57 26.50 2.58
CA ALA A 57 17.39 26.51 4.03
C ALA A 57 18.33 25.48 4.69
N PRO A 58 18.57 25.55 6.01
CA PRO A 58 19.37 24.58 6.74
C PRO A 58 18.81 23.15 6.60
N LYS A 59 19.72 22.16 6.66
CA LYS A 59 19.32 20.74 6.68
C LYS A 59 18.59 20.38 7.98
N ILE A 60 17.70 19.39 7.89
CA ILE A 60 17.05 18.76 9.04
C ILE A 60 17.45 17.27 9.06
N PRO A 61 18.56 16.91 9.70
CA PRO A 61 19.03 15.54 9.73
C PRO A 61 17.97 14.57 10.27
N GLY A 62 17.74 13.45 9.57
CA GLY A 62 16.79 12.42 9.97
C GLY A 62 15.33 12.65 9.54
N ALA A 63 15.02 13.77 8.88
CA ALA A 63 13.65 14.08 8.46
C ALA A 63 13.08 13.04 7.47
N ILE A 64 13.89 12.55 6.54
CA ILE A 64 13.46 11.52 5.58
C ILE A 64 13.23 10.18 6.29
N GLU A 65 14.10 9.81 7.24
CA GLU A 65 13.92 8.57 8.01
C GLU A 65 12.66 8.62 8.89
N ASP A 66 12.36 9.76 9.48
CA ASP A 66 11.13 10.00 10.23
C ASP A 66 9.90 9.91 9.31
N ALA A 67 9.95 10.49 8.12
CA ALA A 67 8.88 10.38 7.13
C ALA A 67 8.64 8.94 6.70
N LYS A 68 9.71 8.18 6.41
CA LYS A 68 9.61 6.75 6.06
C LYS A 68 8.99 5.90 7.17
N ALA A 69 9.33 6.18 8.44
CA ALA A 69 8.74 5.46 9.57
C ALA A 69 7.22 5.70 9.66
N VAL A 70 6.77 6.92 9.42
CA VAL A 70 5.34 7.27 9.38
C VAL A 70 4.66 6.64 8.15
N ALA A 71 5.29 6.67 6.97
CA ALA A 71 4.77 5.99 5.78
C ALA A 71 4.59 4.48 6.01
N GLN A 72 5.56 3.85 6.67
CA GLN A 72 5.45 2.43 7.04
C GLN A 72 4.31 2.19 8.02
N ALA A 73 4.11 3.06 9.02
CA ALA A 73 2.99 2.95 9.94
C ALA A 73 1.64 3.01 9.20
N PHE A 74 1.46 3.94 8.26
CA PHE A 74 0.22 4.01 7.46
C PHE A 74 0.00 2.78 6.59
N ARG A 75 1.06 2.19 6.01
CA ARG A 75 0.94 0.89 5.31
C ARG A 75 0.51 -0.23 6.24
N GLN A 76 1.05 -0.28 7.44
CA GLN A 76 0.66 -1.27 8.46
C GLN A 76 -0.80 -1.09 8.92
N LEU A 77 -1.29 0.16 8.94
CA LEU A 77 -2.69 0.48 9.20
C LEU A 77 -3.64 0.11 8.04
N GLY A 78 -3.10 -0.36 6.92
CA GLY A 78 -3.90 -0.74 5.75
C GLY A 78 -4.43 0.45 4.97
N PHE A 79 -3.68 1.55 4.90
CA PHE A 79 -3.99 2.63 3.97
C PHE A 79 -3.81 2.15 2.53
N ASP A 80 -4.80 2.41 1.67
CA ASP A 80 -4.83 1.91 0.29
C ASP A 80 -3.74 2.57 -0.57
N GLU A 81 -3.47 3.85 -0.32
CA GLU A 81 -2.50 4.64 -1.06
C GLU A 81 -1.60 5.41 -0.09
N VAL A 82 -0.29 5.16 -0.15
CA VAL A 82 0.72 5.90 0.61
C VAL A 82 1.68 6.54 -0.37
N VAL A 83 1.48 7.84 -0.62
CA VAL A 83 2.29 8.64 -1.55
C VAL A 83 3.42 9.29 -0.76
N GLU A 84 4.65 9.06 -1.17
CA GLU A 84 5.84 9.59 -0.53
C GLU A 84 6.50 10.65 -1.42
N LEU A 85 6.78 11.82 -0.85
CA LEU A 85 7.45 12.93 -1.51
C LEU A 85 8.64 13.37 -0.65
N TYR A 86 9.85 13.35 -1.21
CA TYR A 86 11.08 13.66 -0.48
C TYR A 86 11.93 14.71 -1.18
N ASP A 87 12.55 15.61 -0.41
CA ASP A 87 13.51 16.62 -0.87
C ASP A 87 13.04 17.33 -2.15
N LYS A 88 13.77 17.17 -3.27
CA LYS A 88 13.47 17.85 -4.56
C LYS A 88 12.08 17.54 -5.13
N ASP A 89 11.45 16.44 -4.71
CA ASP A 89 10.06 16.14 -5.08
C ASP A 89 9.06 17.02 -4.32
N VAL A 90 9.51 17.73 -3.27
CA VAL A 90 8.74 18.66 -2.45
C VAL A 90 8.95 20.11 -2.91
N SER A 91 9.18 20.36 -4.19
CA SER A 91 9.23 21.73 -4.70
C SER A 91 7.88 22.44 -4.58
N PHE A 92 7.88 23.75 -4.42
CA PHE A 92 6.66 24.57 -4.27
C PHE A 92 5.65 24.28 -5.38
N ARG A 93 6.12 24.24 -6.64
CA ARG A 93 5.27 23.93 -7.81
C ARG A 93 4.64 22.53 -7.70
N ARG A 94 5.41 21.53 -7.30
CA ARG A 94 4.92 20.14 -7.20
C ARG A 94 3.92 19.98 -6.06
N LEU A 95 4.19 20.60 -4.91
CA LEU A 95 3.24 20.63 -3.79
C LEU A 95 1.93 21.31 -4.21
N GLN A 96 1.98 22.47 -4.83
CA GLN A 96 0.77 23.13 -5.33
C GLN A 96 -0.01 22.26 -6.30
N GLN A 97 0.65 21.62 -7.28
CA GLN A 97 0.00 20.69 -8.19
C GLN A 97 -0.63 19.50 -7.47
N THR A 98 0.07 18.93 -6.49
CA THR A 98 -0.44 17.81 -5.69
C THR A 98 -1.69 18.21 -4.91
N LEU A 99 -1.64 19.33 -4.19
CA LEU A 99 -2.73 19.79 -3.34
C LEU A 99 -3.91 20.35 -4.14
N SER A 100 -3.65 21.12 -5.21
CA SER A 100 -4.70 21.86 -5.92
C SER A 100 -5.34 21.09 -7.08
N ASP A 101 -4.67 20.10 -7.62
CA ASP A 101 -5.09 19.41 -8.85
C ASP A 101 -5.17 17.89 -8.67
N PHE A 102 -4.08 17.23 -8.23
CA PHE A 102 -4.03 15.79 -8.17
C PHE A 102 -5.00 15.21 -7.11
N LEU A 103 -4.86 15.64 -5.85
CA LEU A 103 -5.65 15.10 -4.74
C LEU A 103 -7.15 15.41 -4.87
N PRO A 104 -7.59 16.64 -5.21
CA PRO A 104 -9.02 16.92 -5.37
C PRO A 104 -9.72 16.08 -6.43
N ARG A 105 -8.96 15.58 -7.43
CA ARG A 105 -9.50 14.68 -8.46
C ARG A 105 -9.51 13.21 -8.03
N LYS A 106 -8.70 12.83 -7.05
CA LYS A 106 -8.49 11.43 -6.65
C LYS A 106 -9.24 11.05 -5.37
N VAL A 107 -9.32 11.98 -4.41
CA VAL A 107 -9.92 11.75 -3.11
C VAL A 107 -11.43 11.98 -3.16
N GLY A 108 -12.20 10.96 -2.85
CA GLY A 108 -13.66 10.96 -2.89
C GLY A 108 -14.32 11.37 -1.57
N ARG A 109 -15.68 11.54 -1.62
CA ARG A 109 -16.47 11.99 -0.46
C ARG A 109 -16.52 11.00 0.71
N HIS A 110 -16.24 9.75 0.43
CA HIS A 110 -16.24 8.68 1.43
C HIS A 110 -14.81 8.21 1.76
N ASP A 111 -13.80 8.98 1.34
CA ASP A 111 -12.40 8.69 1.61
C ASP A 111 -11.92 9.41 2.87
N ARG A 112 -10.87 8.87 3.48
CA ARG A 112 -10.05 9.61 4.44
C ARG A 112 -8.72 10.00 3.82
N LEU A 113 -8.20 11.15 4.26
CA LEU A 113 -6.92 11.67 3.84
C LEU A 113 -6.08 12.03 5.07
N VAL A 114 -4.87 11.51 5.16
CA VAL A 114 -3.86 11.98 6.12
C VAL A 114 -2.72 12.62 5.34
N LEU A 115 -2.36 13.84 5.70
CA LEU A 115 -1.18 14.52 5.18
C LEU A 115 -0.18 14.68 6.33
N TYR A 116 0.95 13.99 6.23
CA TYR A 116 2.09 14.13 7.13
C TYR A 116 3.16 15.00 6.48
N PHE A 117 3.70 15.94 7.25
CA PHE A 117 4.81 16.78 6.83
C PHE A 117 5.90 16.82 7.90
N VAL A 118 7.15 16.65 7.49
CA VAL A 118 8.34 16.94 8.30
C VAL A 118 9.28 17.82 7.50
N GLY A 119 9.61 18.97 8.07
CA GLY A 119 10.40 20.00 7.42
C GLY A 119 10.34 21.33 8.17
N HIS A 120 10.95 22.36 7.56
CA HIS A 120 10.83 23.72 8.09
C HIS A 120 9.40 24.25 7.93
N ALA A 121 8.95 24.94 8.94
CA ALA A 121 7.72 25.71 8.93
C ALA A 121 7.96 27.04 9.63
N GLY A 122 7.08 27.99 9.43
CA GLY A 122 7.19 29.29 10.04
C GLY A 122 5.84 29.96 10.29
N VAL A 123 5.89 31.08 10.97
CA VAL A 123 4.73 31.91 11.22
C VAL A 123 5.10 33.34 10.83
N THR A 124 4.23 33.99 10.09
CA THR A 124 4.31 35.41 9.73
C THR A 124 3.02 36.12 10.15
N GLN A 125 2.92 37.42 9.94
CA GLN A 125 1.69 38.17 10.11
C GLN A 125 1.18 38.63 8.74
N ASP A 126 -0.12 38.60 8.54
CA ASP A 126 -0.76 39.26 7.42
C ASP A 126 -0.87 40.76 7.61
N LEU A 127 -1.52 41.45 6.67
CA LEU A 127 -1.66 42.92 6.69
C LEU A 127 -2.49 43.41 7.90
N ASP A 128 -3.32 42.56 8.46
CA ASP A 128 -4.19 42.86 9.63
C ASP A 128 -3.54 42.43 10.94
N GLY A 129 -2.28 41.97 10.91
CA GLY A 129 -1.51 41.54 12.09
C GLY A 129 -1.85 40.13 12.59
N LYS A 130 -2.66 39.39 11.84
CA LYS A 130 -3.04 38.01 12.16
C LYS A 130 -1.90 37.04 11.83
N GLU A 131 -1.64 36.07 12.71
CA GLU A 131 -0.64 35.05 12.49
C GLU A 131 -1.03 34.13 11.36
N LEU A 132 -0.12 33.94 10.40
CA LEU A 132 -0.23 33.05 9.26
C LEU A 132 0.89 32.02 9.30
N GLY A 133 0.52 30.75 9.56
CA GLY A 133 1.45 29.63 9.51
C GLY A 133 1.71 29.18 8.07
N TYR A 134 2.91 28.67 7.81
CA TYR A 134 3.28 28.14 6.49
C TYR A 134 4.30 27.02 6.58
N LEU A 135 4.26 26.11 5.61
CA LEU A 135 5.25 25.06 5.38
C LEU A 135 6.23 25.50 4.30
N VAL A 136 7.52 25.21 4.51
CA VAL A 136 8.60 25.58 3.59
C VAL A 136 8.89 24.42 2.63
N PRO A 137 8.64 24.56 1.31
CA PRO A 137 9.05 23.59 0.30
C PRO A 137 10.57 23.51 0.15
N TRP A 138 11.04 22.46 -0.50
CA TRP A 138 12.46 22.19 -0.74
C TRP A 138 13.23 23.34 -1.41
N ASP A 139 12.59 24.03 -2.36
CA ASP A 139 13.15 25.13 -3.17
C ASP A 139 12.81 26.53 -2.63
N ALA A 140 12.27 26.60 -1.41
CA ALA A 140 11.92 27.87 -0.78
C ALA A 140 12.92 28.23 0.34
N GLN A 141 12.98 29.54 0.62
CA GLN A 141 13.72 30.08 1.75
C GLN A 141 12.78 30.31 2.95
N ILE A 142 13.26 30.04 4.15
CA ILE A 142 12.53 30.37 5.37
C ILE A 142 12.23 31.89 5.40
N GLY A 143 10.98 32.24 5.67
CA GLY A 143 10.50 33.64 5.62
C GLY A 143 9.92 34.05 4.26
N ASN A 144 10.12 33.29 3.20
CA ASN A 144 9.52 33.59 1.90
C ASN A 144 8.14 32.93 1.75
N VAL A 145 7.10 33.59 2.24
CA VAL A 145 5.72 33.10 2.23
C VAL A 145 5.16 32.92 0.83
N SER A 146 5.58 33.73 -0.14
CA SER A 146 5.10 33.64 -1.53
C SER A 146 5.50 32.34 -2.24
N LYS A 147 6.54 31.65 -1.76
CA LYS A 147 6.99 30.33 -2.21
C LYS A 147 6.79 29.25 -1.13
N SER A 148 5.85 29.46 -0.22
CA SER A 148 5.52 28.53 0.85
C SER A 148 4.06 28.10 0.75
N VAL A 149 3.72 26.98 1.37
CA VAL A 149 2.32 26.52 1.45
C VAL A 149 1.74 27.00 2.77
N THR A 150 0.80 27.93 2.70
CA THR A 150 0.17 28.51 3.90
C THR A 150 -0.88 27.56 4.47
N PHE A 151 -1.17 27.72 5.76
CA PHE A 151 -2.21 26.94 6.43
C PHE A 151 -3.62 27.26 5.87
N GLU A 152 -3.85 28.47 5.40
CA GLU A 152 -5.08 28.79 4.68
C GLU A 152 -5.20 28.00 3.36
N GLN A 153 -4.10 27.82 2.64
CA GLN A 153 -4.09 26.96 1.45
C GLN A 153 -4.34 25.49 1.80
N LEU A 154 -3.82 24.98 2.91
CA LEU A 154 -4.12 23.63 3.39
C LEU A 154 -5.60 23.47 3.79
N LYS A 155 -6.17 24.47 4.43
CA LYS A 155 -7.58 24.52 4.80
C LYS A 155 -8.47 24.58 3.53
N GLU A 156 -8.14 25.44 2.59
CA GLU A 156 -8.84 25.51 1.31
C GLU A 156 -8.73 24.19 0.53
N PHE A 157 -7.56 23.58 0.53
CA PHE A 157 -7.36 22.26 -0.03
C PHE A 157 -8.28 21.21 0.60
N SER A 158 -8.41 21.17 1.94
CA SER A 158 -9.29 20.22 2.61
C SER A 158 -10.77 20.39 2.23
N ARG A 159 -11.20 21.63 1.97
CA ARG A 159 -12.55 21.93 1.48
C ARG A 159 -12.78 21.42 0.05
N ARG A 160 -11.77 21.55 -0.81
CA ARG A 160 -11.84 21.14 -2.23
C ARG A 160 -11.66 19.64 -2.44
N SER A 161 -10.92 18.95 -1.57
CA SER A 161 -10.70 17.49 -1.67
C SER A 161 -11.97 16.67 -1.45
N ALA A 162 -13.02 17.29 -0.91
CA ALA A 162 -14.29 16.63 -0.58
C ALA A 162 -14.18 15.39 0.32
N SER A 163 -12.99 15.08 0.88
CA SER A 163 -12.79 13.94 1.78
C SER A 163 -13.72 14.01 2.99
N LYS A 164 -14.18 12.86 3.43
CA LYS A 164 -15.00 12.75 4.65
C LYS A 164 -14.18 13.20 5.85
N HIS A 165 -12.98 12.67 5.99
CA HIS A 165 -12.06 13.01 7.07
C HIS A 165 -10.70 13.43 6.50
N THR A 166 -10.15 14.52 7.03
CA THR A 166 -8.80 15.01 6.73
C THR A 166 -8.04 15.25 8.02
N LEU A 167 -6.87 14.64 8.15
CA LEU A 167 -5.95 14.86 9.25
C LEU A 167 -4.62 15.40 8.71
N PHE A 168 -4.22 16.59 9.17
CA PHE A 168 -2.88 17.10 8.97
C PHE A 168 -2.02 16.76 10.19
N VAL A 169 -0.87 16.15 9.95
CA VAL A 169 0.12 15.83 10.98
C VAL A 169 1.42 16.53 10.63
N LEU A 170 1.80 17.52 11.40
CA LEU A 170 2.93 18.39 11.12
C LEU A 170 4.04 18.18 12.16
N ASN A 171 5.13 17.55 11.77
CA ASN A 171 6.34 17.48 12.59
C ASN A 171 7.09 18.81 12.50
N ALA A 172 6.47 19.84 13.03
CA ALA A 172 6.95 21.22 13.09
C ALA A 172 6.34 21.94 14.31
N ALA A 173 7.09 22.89 14.88
CA ALA A 173 6.61 23.74 15.96
C ALA A 173 5.99 25.01 15.37
N VAL A 174 4.68 25.01 15.21
CA VAL A 174 3.96 26.06 14.47
C VAL A 174 2.62 26.43 15.10
N ARG A 175 2.25 27.71 14.92
CA ARG A 175 0.92 28.28 15.15
C ARG A 175 0.35 28.89 13.86
N GLY A 176 -0.79 29.52 13.96
CA GLY A 176 -1.44 30.23 12.85
C GLY A 176 -2.57 29.47 12.21
N TRP A 177 -3.13 28.49 12.93
CA TRP A 177 -4.42 27.91 12.62
C TRP A 177 -5.51 28.78 13.24
N GLU A 178 -6.48 29.21 12.44
CA GLU A 178 -7.74 29.69 13.02
C GLU A 178 -8.48 28.49 13.61
N VAL A 179 -8.46 28.41 14.91
CA VAL A 179 -9.26 27.44 15.64
C VAL A 179 -10.72 27.89 15.53
N SER A 180 -11.58 27.03 14.98
CA SER A 180 -13.02 27.18 15.23
C SER A 180 -13.23 27.17 16.74
N THR A 181 -14.12 28.02 17.25
CA THR A 181 -14.54 28.05 18.66
C THR A 181 -15.26 26.77 19.11
N ALA A 182 -15.21 25.72 18.30
CA ALA A 182 -15.66 24.39 18.67
C ALA A 182 -14.83 23.89 19.86
N GLN A 183 -15.51 23.56 20.94
CA GLN A 183 -14.88 23.06 22.16
C GLN A 183 -13.96 21.87 21.86
N PRO A 184 -12.87 21.71 22.59
CA PRO A 184 -12.05 20.52 22.50
C PRO A 184 -12.96 19.29 22.62
N LEU A 185 -12.81 18.35 21.70
CA LEU A 185 -13.53 17.09 21.73
C LEU A 185 -13.28 16.41 23.09
N SER A 186 -14.26 16.46 23.99
CA SER A 186 -14.20 15.76 25.28
C SER A 186 -14.32 14.26 25.02
N LEU A 187 -13.31 13.49 25.37
CA LEU A 187 -13.31 12.01 25.28
C LEU A 187 -14.16 11.35 26.36
N GLU A 188 -14.58 12.11 27.40
CA GLU A 188 -15.39 11.57 28.48
C GLU A 188 -16.80 11.23 27.99
N GLY A 189 -17.12 9.95 27.91
CA GLY A 189 -18.47 9.45 27.68
C GLY A 189 -18.82 8.98 26.26
N ARG A 190 -17.90 8.98 25.30
CA ARG A 190 -18.17 8.50 23.94
C ARG A 190 -18.07 6.97 23.84
N LEU A 191 -19.20 6.30 23.88
CA LEU A 191 -19.29 4.84 23.82
C LEU A 191 -19.50 4.26 22.41
N ALA A 192 -19.89 5.08 21.41
CA ALA A 192 -20.15 4.61 20.07
C ALA A 192 -19.50 5.52 19.03
N PRO A 193 -18.54 4.99 18.23
CA PRO A 193 -17.88 5.74 17.16
C PRO A 193 -18.82 6.05 15.98
N GLU A 194 -19.96 5.38 15.89
CA GLU A 194 -20.83 5.38 14.71
C GLU A 194 -21.32 6.79 14.34
N ASP A 195 -21.74 7.60 15.31
CA ASP A 195 -22.21 8.97 15.05
C ASP A 195 -21.06 9.93 14.68
N ASP A 196 -19.89 9.79 15.28
CA ASP A 196 -18.74 10.64 15.03
C ASP A 196 -18.06 10.33 13.69
N THR A 197 -18.17 9.09 13.24
CA THR A 197 -17.56 8.62 11.99
C THR A 197 -18.37 9.01 10.75
N GLU A 198 -19.65 9.34 10.89
CA GLU A 198 -20.49 9.80 9.76
C GLU A 198 -20.32 11.30 9.49
N ARG A 199 -19.87 12.07 10.47
CA ARG A 199 -19.70 13.53 10.35
C ARG A 199 -18.32 13.90 9.81
N ARG A 200 -18.29 14.96 9.00
CA ARG A 200 -17.03 15.46 8.44
C ARG A 200 -16.09 15.94 9.54
N ALA A 201 -14.78 15.65 9.36
CA ALA A 201 -13.73 16.17 10.23
C ALA A 201 -12.55 16.70 9.43
N VAL A 202 -12.05 17.87 9.82
CA VAL A 202 -10.74 18.38 9.41
C VAL A 202 -9.97 18.72 10.68
N GLN A 203 -8.86 18.00 10.90
CA GLN A 203 -8.11 18.03 12.14
C GLN A 203 -6.63 18.27 11.88
N VAL A 204 -5.94 18.80 12.88
CA VAL A 204 -4.50 19.04 12.83
C VAL A 204 -3.83 18.59 14.11
N LEU A 205 -2.67 17.93 13.96
CA LEU A 205 -1.74 17.59 15.02
C LEU A 205 -0.38 18.19 14.69
N THR A 206 0.16 19.07 15.52
CA THR A 206 1.50 19.64 15.37
C THR A 206 2.45 19.09 16.42
N ALA A 207 3.75 19.02 16.10
CA ALA A 207 4.76 18.50 17.02
C ALA A 207 5.05 19.41 18.22
N GLY A 208 4.80 20.70 18.10
CA GLY A 208 5.03 21.68 19.16
C GLY A 208 4.36 23.00 18.85
N ASP A 209 4.42 23.92 19.81
CA ASP A 209 3.93 25.28 19.67
C ASP A 209 5.00 26.20 19.05
N LYS A 210 4.62 27.41 18.63
CA LYS A 210 5.50 28.39 17.98
C LYS A 210 6.75 28.69 18.84
N GLY A 211 7.90 28.55 18.19
CA GLY A 211 9.20 28.85 18.79
C GLY A 211 9.78 27.75 19.68
N GLU A 212 9.10 26.64 19.84
CA GLU A 212 9.64 25.50 20.58
C GLU A 212 10.69 24.74 19.76
N ALA A 213 11.74 24.28 20.44
CA ALA A 213 12.69 23.34 19.88
C ALA A 213 12.10 21.93 19.93
N LEU A 214 12.10 21.23 18.78
CA LEU A 214 11.63 19.87 18.73
C LEU A 214 12.67 18.92 19.33
N SER A 215 12.26 18.15 20.33
CA SER A 215 13.10 17.19 21.03
C SER A 215 13.47 16.00 20.15
N GLN A 216 14.70 15.54 20.30
CA GLN A 216 15.18 14.30 19.68
C GLN A 216 15.57 13.29 20.75
N GLU A 217 15.34 12.02 20.47
CA GLU A 217 15.76 10.91 21.29
C GLU A 217 16.42 9.86 20.39
N ASN A 218 17.66 9.47 20.72
CA ASN A 218 18.49 8.59 19.89
C ASN A 218 18.65 9.07 18.44
N GLY A 219 18.77 10.39 18.24
CA GLY A 219 18.96 11.01 16.92
C GLY A 219 17.70 11.06 16.05
N ARG A 220 16.53 10.76 16.59
CA ARG A 220 15.24 10.78 15.89
C ARG A 220 14.23 11.69 16.58
N SER A 221 13.30 12.24 15.83
CA SER A 221 12.23 13.07 16.40
C SER A 221 11.45 12.32 17.48
N LEU A 222 11.39 12.88 18.68
CA LEU A 222 10.58 12.35 19.78
C LEU A 222 9.09 12.28 19.38
N PHE A 223 8.60 13.33 18.73
CA PHE A 223 7.23 13.37 18.23
C PHE A 223 6.91 12.19 17.32
N VAL A 224 7.81 11.88 16.36
CA VAL A 224 7.60 10.77 15.44
C VAL A 224 7.61 9.41 16.13
N GLN A 225 8.53 9.20 17.06
CA GLN A 225 8.57 7.96 17.83
C GLN A 225 7.27 7.75 18.61
N VAL A 226 6.77 8.80 19.26
CA VAL A 226 5.51 8.74 20.02
C VAL A 226 4.32 8.58 19.08
N LEU A 227 4.30 9.31 17.94
CA LEU A 227 3.24 9.19 16.94
C LEU A 227 3.13 7.75 16.39
N VAL A 228 4.26 7.15 15.98
CA VAL A 228 4.28 5.77 15.46
C VAL A 228 3.83 4.77 16.52
N ASN A 229 4.22 4.95 17.78
CA ASN A 229 3.73 4.12 18.89
C ASN A 229 2.21 4.30 19.10
N GLY A 230 1.70 5.53 19.04
CA GLY A 230 0.27 5.79 19.12
C GLY A 230 -0.50 5.11 17.98
N LEU A 231 0.00 5.24 16.74
CA LEU A 231 -0.56 4.62 15.55
C LEU A 231 -0.50 3.08 15.60
N SER A 232 0.44 2.48 16.33
CA SER A 232 0.48 1.04 16.55
C SER A 232 -0.57 0.53 17.53
N GLY A 233 -1.43 1.42 18.07
CA GLY A 233 -2.54 1.10 18.96
C GLY A 233 -2.32 1.51 20.42
N MET A 234 -1.14 2.02 20.80
CA MET A 234 -0.88 2.49 22.16
C MET A 234 -1.77 3.66 22.59
N ALA A 235 -2.36 4.36 21.63
CA ALA A 235 -3.29 5.46 21.90
C ALA A 235 -4.75 5.01 22.13
N ASP A 236 -5.12 3.78 21.80
CA ASP A 236 -6.42 3.19 22.14
C ASP A 236 -6.49 2.87 23.63
N ARG A 237 -6.79 3.88 24.46
CA ARG A 237 -6.82 3.76 25.92
C ARG A 237 -8.04 3.04 26.45
N ASN A 238 -9.17 3.19 25.79
CA ASN A 238 -10.43 2.57 26.17
C ASN A 238 -10.53 1.11 25.70
N LYS A 239 -9.55 0.66 24.88
CA LYS A 239 -9.43 -0.71 24.33
C LYS A 239 -10.69 -1.16 23.57
N ASN A 240 -11.40 -0.22 22.95
CA ASN A 240 -12.58 -0.53 22.16
C ASN A 240 -12.24 -1.05 20.75
N GLY A 241 -10.95 -1.04 20.41
CA GLY A 241 -10.44 -1.47 19.13
C GLY A 241 -10.59 -0.43 18.01
N TRP A 242 -11.08 0.76 18.29
CA TRP A 242 -11.07 1.90 17.38
C TRP A 242 -9.92 2.83 17.75
N LEU A 243 -9.29 3.40 16.76
CA LEU A 243 -8.27 4.42 17.00
C LEU A 243 -8.67 5.70 16.27
N MET A 244 -9.03 6.69 17.06
CA MET A 244 -9.44 7.99 16.58
C MET A 244 -8.26 8.96 16.54
N ALA A 245 -8.31 9.96 15.66
CA ALA A 245 -7.27 10.99 15.61
C ALA A 245 -7.18 11.79 16.93
N SER A 246 -8.30 12.01 17.62
CA SER A 246 -8.32 12.64 18.94
C SER A 246 -7.56 11.82 19.98
N GLU A 247 -7.72 10.49 20.00
CA GLU A 247 -6.99 9.61 20.92
C GLU A 247 -5.49 9.63 20.65
N VAL A 248 -5.09 9.61 19.36
CA VAL A 248 -3.67 9.75 18.97
C VAL A 248 -3.15 11.13 19.36
N GLY A 249 -3.93 12.19 19.14
CA GLY A 249 -3.57 13.55 19.53
C GLY A 249 -3.30 13.67 21.04
N ASP A 250 -4.20 13.15 21.87
CA ASP A 250 -4.04 13.18 23.33
C ASP A 250 -2.90 12.31 23.83
N TYR A 251 -2.73 11.12 23.25
CA TYR A 251 -1.59 10.27 23.55
C TYR A 251 -0.26 10.96 23.23
N VAL A 252 -0.17 11.55 22.02
CA VAL A 252 1.04 12.26 21.58
C VAL A 252 1.32 13.47 22.48
N LYS A 253 0.31 14.28 22.79
CA LYS A 253 0.44 15.43 23.70
C LYS A 253 1.02 15.01 25.04
N GLN A 254 0.45 13.99 25.65
CA GLN A 254 0.88 13.54 26.98
C GLN A 254 2.29 12.94 26.94
N GLN A 255 2.56 12.02 26.01
CA GLN A 255 3.83 11.30 25.97
C GLN A 255 5.00 12.19 25.55
N VAL A 256 4.78 13.11 24.61
CA VAL A 256 5.83 14.08 24.21
C VAL A 256 6.11 15.06 25.34
N LEU A 257 5.08 15.61 26.00
CA LEU A 257 5.25 16.53 27.12
C LEU A 257 6.06 15.89 28.26
N GLU A 258 5.70 14.65 28.63
CA GLU A 258 6.38 13.90 29.68
C GLU A 258 7.85 13.61 29.32
N ARG A 259 8.10 13.02 28.13
CA ARG A 259 9.44 12.61 27.70
C ARG A 259 10.35 13.79 27.37
N SER A 260 9.80 14.91 26.88
CA SER A 260 10.54 16.16 26.68
C SER A 260 10.78 16.96 27.97
N LYS A 261 10.31 16.45 29.13
CA LYS A 261 10.36 17.11 30.43
C LYS A 261 9.71 18.52 30.39
N GLY A 262 8.61 18.64 29.67
CA GLY A 262 7.85 19.88 29.55
C GLY A 262 8.42 20.91 28.59
N SER A 263 9.36 20.55 27.71
CA SER A 263 9.95 21.50 26.74
C SER A 263 9.26 21.52 25.38
N GLN A 264 8.40 20.53 25.09
CA GLN A 264 7.70 20.42 23.81
C GLN A 264 6.22 20.14 24.04
N HIS A 265 5.36 20.96 23.43
CA HIS A 265 3.91 20.95 23.61
C HIS A 265 3.19 20.67 22.28
N PRO A 266 2.97 19.41 21.89
CA PRO A 266 2.17 19.10 20.72
C PRO A 266 0.75 19.63 20.84
N VAL A 267 0.21 20.12 19.72
CA VAL A 267 -1.13 20.72 19.70
C VAL A 267 -2.02 19.90 18.78
N PHE A 268 -3.19 19.51 19.27
CA PHE A 268 -4.24 18.87 18.47
C PHE A 268 -5.48 19.74 18.46
N VAL A 269 -5.99 20.08 17.27
CA VAL A 269 -7.13 20.97 17.11
C VAL A 269 -8.08 20.48 16.00
N GLN A 270 -9.37 20.77 16.19
CA GLN A 270 -10.40 20.64 15.19
C GLN A 270 -10.45 21.92 14.34
N LEU A 271 -10.29 21.82 13.03
CA LEU A 271 -10.37 22.98 12.12
C LEU A 271 -11.77 23.15 11.54
N GLU A 272 -12.42 22.06 11.13
CA GLU A 272 -13.76 22.08 10.55
C GLU A 272 -14.51 20.78 10.87
N GLY A 273 -15.85 20.91 10.96
CA GLY A 273 -16.70 19.79 11.30
C GLY A 273 -16.64 19.41 12.78
N ASP A 274 -17.39 18.41 13.15
CA ASP A 274 -17.55 17.90 14.52
C ASP A 274 -17.38 16.36 14.60
N GLY A 275 -16.95 15.74 13.49
CA GLY A 275 -16.57 14.33 13.44
C GLY A 275 -15.15 14.11 13.95
N ASP A 276 -14.73 12.85 13.90
CA ASP A 276 -13.34 12.46 14.23
C ASP A 276 -12.77 11.51 13.18
N THR A 277 -11.50 11.69 12.83
CA THR A 277 -10.85 10.84 11.83
C THR A 277 -10.54 9.48 12.43
N VAL A 278 -11.14 8.44 11.90
CA VAL A 278 -10.83 7.06 12.30
C VAL A 278 -9.53 6.62 11.62
N LEU A 279 -8.55 6.22 12.40
CA LEU A 279 -7.26 5.71 11.92
C LEU A 279 -7.22 4.19 11.89
N ILE A 280 -7.91 3.53 12.84
CA ILE A 280 -8.09 2.08 12.88
C ILE A 280 -9.55 1.78 13.17
N GLU A 281 -10.14 0.88 12.40
CA GLU A 281 -11.52 0.45 12.58
C GLU A 281 -11.59 -0.77 13.50
N GLY A 282 -12.20 -0.62 14.65
CA GLY A 282 -12.64 -1.64 15.60
C GLY A 282 -11.78 -2.91 15.66
N ARG A 283 -12.15 -3.91 14.89
CA ARG A 283 -11.52 -5.23 14.92
C ARG A 283 -10.08 -5.27 14.39
N LYS A 284 -9.66 -4.29 13.57
CA LYS A 284 -8.29 -4.20 13.04
C LYS A 284 -7.28 -3.81 14.12
N ALA A 285 -7.67 -3.03 15.13
CA ALA A 285 -6.78 -2.55 16.18
C ALA A 285 -6.20 -3.67 17.03
N ALA A 286 -7.01 -4.59 17.49
CA ALA A 286 -6.57 -5.73 18.32
C ALA A 286 -5.47 -6.54 17.65
N PHE A 287 -5.51 -6.63 16.32
CA PHE A 287 -4.55 -7.36 15.52
C PHE A 287 -3.21 -6.61 15.34
N ILE A 288 -3.27 -5.28 15.08
CA ILE A 288 -2.07 -4.42 14.93
C ILE A 288 -1.29 -4.36 16.24
N MET A 289 -1.98 -4.41 17.39
CA MET A 289 -1.38 -4.44 18.73
C MET A 289 -0.74 -5.78 19.08
N GLY A 290 -0.71 -6.76 18.18
CA GLY A 290 -0.17 -8.10 18.42
C GLY A 290 -1.06 -8.98 19.29
N ALA A 291 -2.29 -8.58 19.56
CA ALA A 291 -3.28 -9.44 20.20
C ALA A 291 -3.64 -10.61 19.27
N GLU A 292 -3.67 -11.81 19.81
CA GLU A 292 -4.11 -12.99 19.05
C GLU A 292 -5.62 -12.84 18.75
N PRO A 293 -6.04 -13.03 17.48
CA PRO A 293 -7.44 -12.89 17.07
C PRO A 293 -8.31 -13.92 17.79
N GLN A 294 -9.38 -13.45 18.42
CA GLN A 294 -10.23 -14.27 19.31
C GLN A 294 -11.36 -14.96 18.54
N SER A 295 -11.93 -14.30 17.52
CA SER A 295 -13.06 -14.85 16.75
C SER A 295 -12.62 -15.47 15.43
N PRO A 296 -13.39 -16.40 14.82
CA PRO A 296 -13.13 -16.93 13.50
C PRO A 296 -13.08 -15.85 12.40
N ALA A 297 -13.86 -14.78 12.53
CA ALA A 297 -13.88 -13.66 11.60
C ALA A 297 -12.57 -12.84 11.69
N GLU A 298 -12.11 -12.54 12.91
CA GLU A 298 -10.83 -11.87 13.15
C GLU A 298 -9.65 -12.69 12.65
N ARG A 299 -9.67 -14.03 12.85
CA ARG A 299 -8.62 -14.92 12.33
C ARG A 299 -8.55 -14.87 10.81
N ARG A 300 -9.68 -14.92 10.09
CA ARG A 300 -9.69 -14.80 8.63
C ARG A 300 -9.16 -13.45 8.16
N GLN A 301 -9.55 -12.36 8.81
CA GLN A 301 -9.06 -11.02 8.48
C GLN A 301 -7.56 -10.89 8.75
N ALA A 302 -7.09 -11.43 9.87
CA ALA A 302 -5.67 -11.49 10.22
C ALA A 302 -4.87 -12.28 9.19
N ALA A 303 -5.39 -13.43 8.76
CA ALA A 303 -4.78 -14.25 7.73
C ALA A 303 -4.66 -13.49 6.40
N LYS A 304 -5.74 -12.83 5.98
CA LYS A 304 -5.75 -12.01 4.75
C LYS A 304 -4.71 -10.90 4.80
N MET A 305 -4.60 -10.19 5.92
CA MET A 305 -3.63 -9.10 6.07
C MET A 305 -2.18 -9.60 6.02
N GLN A 306 -1.86 -10.74 6.67
CA GLN A 306 -0.53 -11.34 6.57
C GLN A 306 -0.21 -11.80 5.15
N TYR A 307 -1.19 -12.34 4.41
CA TYR A 307 -1.06 -12.71 3.01
C TYR A 307 -0.77 -11.48 2.13
N GLU A 308 -1.52 -10.39 2.28
CA GLU A 308 -1.31 -9.16 1.51
C GLU A 308 0.08 -8.54 1.77
N GLN A 309 0.56 -8.58 3.01
CA GLN A 309 1.91 -8.15 3.36
C GLN A 309 2.98 -9.04 2.70
N ALA A 310 2.80 -10.35 2.72
CA ALA A 310 3.70 -11.28 2.05
C ALA A 310 3.75 -11.02 0.53
N TYR A 311 2.59 -10.83 -0.08
CA TYR A 311 2.47 -10.51 -1.50
C TYR A 311 3.19 -9.20 -1.86
N ALA A 312 3.02 -8.14 -1.07
CA ALA A 312 3.71 -6.87 -1.27
C ALA A 312 5.24 -6.98 -1.15
N LEU A 313 5.74 -7.77 -0.21
CA LEU A 313 7.18 -8.05 -0.06
C LEU A 313 7.75 -8.71 -1.31
N LEU A 314 7.07 -9.70 -1.87
CA LEU A 314 7.48 -10.38 -3.09
C LEU A 314 7.47 -9.45 -4.31
N GLN A 315 6.48 -8.58 -4.43
CA GLN A 315 6.40 -7.59 -5.51
C GLN A 315 7.57 -6.61 -5.50
N THR A 316 8.03 -6.20 -4.33
CA THR A 316 9.14 -5.25 -4.20
C THR A 316 10.50 -5.90 -4.30
N GLY A 317 10.58 -7.24 -4.47
CA GLY A 317 11.83 -8.00 -4.49
C GLY A 317 12.59 -7.96 -3.15
N LYS A 318 11.89 -7.58 -2.07
CA LYS A 318 12.41 -7.61 -0.70
C LYS A 318 12.37 -9.05 -0.17
N SER A 319 12.82 -9.25 1.04
CA SER A 319 13.04 -10.56 1.68
C SER A 319 11.94 -11.61 1.45
N SER A 320 12.27 -12.67 0.77
CA SER A 320 11.38 -13.83 0.55
C SER A 320 11.21 -14.66 1.81
N GLU A 321 12.19 -14.63 2.69
CA GLU A 321 12.11 -15.25 4.01
C GLU A 321 11.06 -14.53 4.86
N GLU A 322 11.02 -13.21 4.82
CA GLU A 322 9.98 -12.44 5.52
C GLU A 322 8.60 -12.72 4.92
N ALA A 323 8.49 -12.83 3.59
CA ALA A 323 7.23 -13.22 2.96
C ALA A 323 6.76 -14.60 3.40
N LEU A 324 7.66 -15.59 3.52
CA LEU A 324 7.33 -16.91 4.07
C LEU A 324 6.88 -16.85 5.53
N GLU A 325 7.53 -16.03 6.36
CA GLU A 325 7.10 -15.83 7.75
C GLU A 325 5.68 -15.27 7.82
N ARG A 326 5.35 -14.28 6.97
CA ARG A 326 4.00 -13.72 6.87
C ARG A 326 2.99 -14.76 6.42
N LEU A 327 3.33 -15.57 5.41
CA LEU A 327 2.47 -16.65 4.93
C LEU A 327 2.24 -17.74 6.01
N ASN A 328 3.26 -18.06 6.79
CA ASN A 328 3.12 -18.98 7.92
C ASN A 328 2.18 -18.41 9.00
N LYS A 329 2.27 -17.10 9.28
CA LYS A 329 1.33 -16.42 10.21
C LYS A 329 -0.08 -16.40 9.63
N ALA A 330 -0.24 -16.14 8.32
CA ALA A 330 -1.55 -16.21 7.67
C ALA A 330 -2.20 -17.58 7.86
N LEU A 331 -1.46 -18.66 7.61
CA LEU A 331 -1.93 -20.03 7.73
C LEU A 331 -2.10 -20.51 9.20
N LYS A 332 -1.40 -19.88 10.16
CA LYS A 332 -1.66 -20.07 11.58
C LYS A 332 -3.04 -19.52 11.97
N TYR A 333 -3.41 -18.36 11.42
CA TYR A 333 -4.69 -17.72 11.71
C TYR A 333 -5.86 -18.38 10.97
N ASP A 334 -5.67 -18.70 9.69
CA ASP A 334 -6.66 -19.44 8.89
C ASP A 334 -6.01 -20.62 8.16
N PRO A 335 -6.03 -21.84 8.74
CA PRO A 335 -5.49 -23.02 8.11
C PRO A 335 -6.21 -23.45 6.81
N THR A 336 -7.31 -22.80 6.47
CA THR A 336 -8.10 -23.09 5.25
C THR A 336 -7.89 -22.04 4.16
N PHE A 337 -7.00 -21.06 4.40
CA PHE A 337 -6.75 -19.99 3.44
C PHE A 337 -5.95 -20.47 2.21
N GLY A 338 -6.68 -20.94 1.18
CA GLY A 338 -6.10 -21.59 0.01
C GLY A 338 -5.11 -20.73 -0.76
N ASP A 339 -5.38 -19.44 -0.98
CA ASP A 339 -4.48 -18.54 -1.72
C ASP A 339 -3.13 -18.35 -1.01
N ALA A 340 -3.10 -18.42 0.33
CA ALA A 340 -1.86 -18.39 1.08
C ALA A 340 -1.01 -19.64 0.86
N TYR A 341 -1.63 -20.81 0.71
CA TYR A 341 -0.92 -22.04 0.31
C TYR A 341 -0.38 -21.94 -1.12
N VAL A 342 -1.15 -21.40 -2.07
CA VAL A 342 -0.69 -21.18 -3.46
C VAL A 342 0.57 -20.31 -3.45
N LEU A 343 0.51 -19.15 -2.84
CA LEU A 343 1.64 -18.22 -2.80
C LEU A 343 2.84 -18.81 -2.06
N LYS A 344 2.60 -19.52 -0.94
CA LYS A 344 3.67 -20.18 -0.19
C LYS A 344 4.35 -21.28 -1.00
N SER A 345 3.61 -22.09 -1.73
CA SER A 345 4.19 -23.15 -2.58
C SER A 345 5.04 -22.57 -3.70
N TYR A 346 4.61 -21.45 -4.28
CA TYR A 346 5.37 -20.69 -5.29
C TYR A 346 6.69 -20.14 -4.71
N VAL A 347 6.66 -19.53 -3.54
CA VAL A 347 7.88 -19.03 -2.89
C VAL A 347 8.87 -20.15 -2.57
N LEU A 348 8.39 -21.30 -2.08
CA LEU A 348 9.22 -22.48 -1.83
C LEU A 348 9.79 -23.09 -3.11
N LEU A 349 9.11 -22.95 -4.24
CA LEU A 349 9.58 -23.44 -5.54
C LEU A 349 10.68 -22.56 -6.13
N GLU A 350 10.50 -21.24 -6.12
CA GLU A 350 11.32 -20.30 -6.89
C GLU A 350 12.45 -19.67 -6.06
N VAL A 351 12.24 -19.51 -4.77
CA VAL A 351 13.13 -18.72 -3.92
C VAL A 351 13.96 -19.59 -2.98
N LEU A 352 13.34 -20.55 -2.38
CA LEU A 352 13.98 -21.49 -1.47
C LEU A 352 13.76 -22.91 -2.03
N PRO A 353 14.63 -23.39 -2.91
CA PRO A 353 14.38 -24.61 -3.70
C PRO A 353 14.30 -25.87 -2.84
N ASN A 354 13.27 -25.95 -2.03
CA ASN A 354 12.86 -27.13 -1.27
C ASN A 354 11.63 -27.75 -1.95
N LEU A 355 11.88 -28.60 -2.93
CA LEU A 355 10.84 -29.19 -3.78
C LEU A 355 9.87 -30.12 -3.01
N ASP A 356 10.28 -30.72 -1.91
CA ASP A 356 9.43 -31.60 -1.10
C ASP A 356 8.43 -30.79 -0.26
N ASP A 357 8.89 -29.71 0.36
CA ASP A 357 8.01 -28.78 1.07
C ASP A 357 7.08 -28.07 0.10
N ALA A 358 7.60 -27.60 -1.06
CA ALA A 358 6.79 -26.97 -2.09
C ALA A 358 5.66 -27.91 -2.56
N LEU A 359 5.96 -29.19 -2.82
CA LEU A 359 4.96 -30.17 -3.23
C LEU A 359 3.90 -30.41 -2.13
N SER A 360 4.33 -30.51 -0.89
CA SER A 360 3.43 -30.72 0.24
C SER A 360 2.46 -29.55 0.41
N VAL A 361 2.97 -28.32 0.30
CA VAL A 361 2.18 -27.09 0.40
C VAL A 361 1.26 -26.93 -0.83
N ALA A 362 1.73 -27.26 -2.04
CA ALA A 362 0.90 -27.22 -3.25
C ALA A 362 -0.29 -28.19 -3.21
N LYS A 363 -0.14 -29.37 -2.58
CA LYS A 363 -1.25 -30.29 -2.34
C LYS A 363 -2.30 -29.70 -1.40
N LEU A 364 -1.90 -28.93 -0.39
CA LEU A 364 -2.82 -28.18 0.47
C LEU A 364 -3.50 -27.05 -0.30
N ALA A 365 -2.77 -26.35 -1.20
CA ALA A 365 -3.37 -25.37 -2.10
C ALA A 365 -4.48 -25.98 -2.94
N MET A 366 -4.26 -27.18 -3.49
CA MET A 366 -5.29 -27.92 -4.23
C MET A 366 -6.51 -28.28 -3.39
N GLN A 367 -6.30 -28.60 -2.12
CA GLN A 367 -7.38 -28.96 -1.19
C GLN A 367 -8.24 -27.73 -0.83
N TYR A 368 -7.60 -26.58 -0.55
CA TYR A 368 -8.28 -25.40 -0.03
C TYR A 368 -8.61 -24.35 -1.09
N ALA A 369 -7.96 -24.36 -2.25
CA ALA A 369 -8.24 -23.50 -3.40
C ALA A 369 -8.38 -24.30 -4.72
N PRO A 370 -9.28 -25.28 -4.81
CA PRO A 370 -9.40 -26.14 -5.99
C PRO A 370 -9.86 -25.39 -7.26
N LYS A 371 -10.49 -24.23 -7.10
CA LYS A 371 -10.95 -23.38 -8.21
C LYS A 371 -9.95 -22.26 -8.57
N ASN A 372 -8.84 -22.17 -7.88
CA ASN A 372 -7.78 -21.25 -8.23
C ASN A 372 -6.85 -21.92 -9.25
N PRO A 373 -6.76 -21.44 -10.51
CA PRO A 373 -5.93 -22.07 -11.54
C PRO A 373 -4.45 -22.08 -11.17
N ASP A 374 -3.98 -21.15 -10.33
CA ASP A 374 -2.59 -21.09 -9.87
C ASP A 374 -2.23 -22.28 -8.98
N SER A 375 -3.20 -22.90 -8.31
CA SER A 375 -2.97 -24.12 -7.52
C SER A 375 -2.45 -25.27 -8.40
N GLN A 376 -3.12 -25.51 -9.52
CA GLN A 376 -2.74 -26.54 -10.50
C GLN A 376 -1.47 -26.15 -11.26
N TYR A 377 -1.36 -24.87 -11.62
CA TYR A 377 -0.19 -24.38 -12.35
C TYR A 377 1.10 -24.52 -11.52
N THR A 378 1.09 -24.08 -10.26
CA THR A 378 2.25 -24.19 -9.36
C THR A 378 2.61 -25.65 -9.12
N LEU A 379 1.61 -26.53 -8.95
CA LEU A 379 1.82 -27.98 -8.84
C LEU A 379 2.52 -28.51 -10.10
N GLY A 380 2.09 -28.08 -11.29
CA GLY A 380 2.71 -28.43 -12.57
C GLY A 380 4.18 -28.01 -12.65
N LEU A 381 4.50 -26.79 -12.22
CA LEU A 381 5.89 -26.30 -12.17
C LEU A 381 6.77 -27.11 -11.20
N ILE A 382 6.20 -27.50 -10.05
CA ILE A 382 6.91 -28.34 -9.08
C ILE A 382 7.21 -29.73 -9.68
N TYR A 383 6.23 -30.36 -10.34
CA TYR A 383 6.43 -31.63 -11.01
C TYR A 383 7.48 -31.53 -12.13
N GLU A 384 7.46 -30.45 -12.92
CA GLU A 384 8.47 -30.23 -13.96
C GLU A 384 9.89 -30.15 -13.35
N LYS A 385 10.08 -29.40 -12.28
CA LYS A 385 11.39 -29.31 -11.59
C LYS A 385 11.82 -30.63 -10.96
N ARG A 386 10.89 -31.51 -10.61
CA ARG A 386 11.16 -32.87 -10.12
C ARG A 386 11.44 -33.86 -11.24
N GLY A 387 11.33 -33.47 -12.51
CA GLY A 387 11.49 -34.37 -13.67
C GLY A 387 10.26 -35.24 -13.94
N GLN A 388 9.15 -35.00 -13.27
CA GLN A 388 7.88 -35.73 -13.42
C GLN A 388 7.03 -35.06 -14.51
N TYR A 389 7.48 -35.20 -15.77
CA TYR A 389 6.94 -34.41 -16.90
C TYR A 389 5.50 -34.76 -17.27
N ALA A 390 5.07 -36.02 -17.10
CA ALA A 390 3.70 -36.43 -17.36
C ALA A 390 2.71 -35.82 -16.34
N GLU A 391 3.10 -35.79 -15.06
CA GLU A 391 2.33 -35.18 -14.00
C GLU A 391 2.31 -33.65 -14.16
N ALA A 392 3.42 -33.05 -14.62
CA ALA A 392 3.51 -31.63 -14.93
C ALA A 392 2.54 -31.21 -16.04
N GLU A 393 2.56 -31.98 -17.17
CA GLU A 393 1.61 -31.76 -18.27
C GLU A 393 0.16 -31.83 -17.79
N ARG A 394 -0.18 -32.89 -17.03
CA ARG A 394 -1.53 -33.08 -16.53
C ARG A 394 -1.97 -31.92 -15.65
N ALA A 395 -1.16 -31.53 -14.67
CA ALA A 395 -1.49 -30.42 -13.75
C ALA A 395 -1.63 -29.09 -14.51
N MET A 396 -0.75 -28.77 -15.45
CA MET A 396 -0.86 -27.55 -16.27
C MET A 396 -2.13 -27.56 -17.14
N ARG A 397 -2.52 -28.73 -17.72
CA ARG A 397 -3.78 -28.85 -18.45
C ARG A 397 -5.00 -28.70 -17.56
N GLU A 398 -4.96 -29.21 -16.33
CA GLU A 398 -6.02 -28.97 -15.33
C GLU A 398 -6.16 -27.50 -14.95
N ALA A 399 -5.06 -26.73 -14.89
CA ALA A 399 -5.12 -25.29 -14.72
C ALA A 399 -5.90 -24.61 -15.88
N LEU A 400 -5.73 -25.08 -17.11
CA LEU A 400 -6.44 -24.57 -18.28
C LEU A 400 -7.93 -24.97 -18.31
N LEU A 401 -8.32 -26.06 -17.65
CA LEU A 401 -9.76 -26.36 -17.47
C LEU A 401 -10.44 -25.35 -16.55
N VAL A 402 -9.71 -24.80 -15.58
CA VAL A 402 -10.22 -23.76 -14.69
C VAL A 402 -10.16 -22.37 -15.36
N ASN A 403 -9.06 -22.06 -16.04
CA ASN A 403 -8.87 -20.82 -16.79
C ASN A 403 -8.34 -21.09 -18.20
N PRO A 404 -9.21 -21.22 -19.23
CA PRO A 404 -8.80 -21.49 -20.61
C PRO A 404 -7.94 -20.41 -21.28
N ASN A 405 -7.89 -19.21 -20.69
CA ASN A 405 -7.10 -18.08 -21.20
C ASN A 405 -5.85 -17.79 -20.35
N TYR A 406 -5.36 -18.77 -19.59
CA TYR A 406 -4.19 -18.60 -18.73
C TYR A 406 -2.90 -18.62 -19.58
N VAL A 407 -2.44 -17.43 -19.96
CA VAL A 407 -1.32 -17.20 -20.90
C VAL A 407 -0.04 -17.91 -20.47
N ASP A 408 0.35 -17.81 -19.21
CA ASP A 408 1.63 -18.36 -18.72
C ASP A 408 1.65 -19.89 -18.74
N VAL A 409 0.50 -20.54 -18.57
CA VAL A 409 0.39 -21.99 -18.65
C VAL A 409 0.68 -22.49 -20.06
N TYR A 410 0.17 -21.80 -21.09
CA TYR A 410 0.47 -22.17 -22.49
C TYR A 410 1.96 -21.99 -22.80
N PHE A 411 2.59 -20.95 -22.30
CA PHE A 411 4.03 -20.76 -22.45
C PHE A 411 4.83 -21.87 -21.77
N SER A 412 4.47 -22.23 -20.54
CA SER A 412 5.13 -23.30 -19.79
C SER A 412 4.92 -24.66 -20.42
N LEU A 413 3.71 -24.98 -20.93
CA LEU A 413 3.47 -26.18 -21.71
C LEU A 413 4.30 -26.21 -22.99
N GLY A 414 4.41 -25.10 -23.71
CA GLY A 414 5.24 -24.97 -24.90
C GLY A 414 6.70 -25.32 -24.61
N LEU A 415 7.24 -24.82 -23.49
CA LEU A 415 8.60 -25.13 -23.02
C LEU A 415 8.74 -26.59 -22.59
N LEU A 416 7.77 -27.12 -21.84
CA LEU A 416 7.76 -28.50 -21.37
C LEU A 416 7.81 -29.48 -22.55
N TYR A 417 6.97 -29.24 -23.58
CA TYR A 417 6.96 -30.07 -24.78
C TYR A 417 8.25 -29.94 -25.61
N ALA A 418 8.77 -28.72 -25.78
CA ALA A 418 10.00 -28.50 -26.56
C ALA A 418 11.23 -29.10 -25.88
N ASP A 419 11.39 -28.90 -24.60
CA ASP A 419 12.67 -29.12 -23.90
C ASP A 419 12.74 -30.43 -23.16
N LYS A 420 11.60 -30.96 -22.72
CA LYS A 420 11.55 -32.12 -21.81
C LYS A 420 10.88 -33.34 -22.45
N ILE A 421 9.71 -33.14 -23.05
CA ILE A 421 8.95 -34.23 -23.67
C ILE A 421 9.40 -34.48 -25.13
N GLN A 422 9.96 -33.45 -25.77
CA GLN A 422 10.43 -33.45 -27.16
C GLN A 422 9.30 -33.70 -28.18
N ASP A 423 8.10 -33.18 -27.89
CA ASP A 423 6.94 -33.21 -28.78
C ASP A 423 6.81 -31.81 -29.46
N GLN A 424 7.43 -31.69 -30.63
CA GLN A 424 7.44 -30.44 -31.38
C GLN A 424 6.05 -29.97 -31.80
N SER A 425 5.15 -30.90 -32.14
CA SER A 425 3.79 -30.58 -32.56
C SER A 425 3.01 -29.89 -31.44
N LYS A 426 2.99 -30.49 -30.24
CA LYS A 426 2.33 -29.93 -29.07
C LYS A 426 3.01 -28.65 -28.59
N SER A 427 4.33 -28.55 -28.74
CA SER A 427 5.05 -27.29 -28.40
C SER A 427 4.57 -26.12 -29.25
N VAL A 428 4.48 -26.31 -30.55
CA VAL A 428 4.01 -25.30 -31.51
C VAL A 428 2.55 -24.94 -31.24
N GLU A 429 1.68 -25.90 -30.99
CA GLU A 429 0.28 -25.67 -30.62
C GLU A 429 0.16 -24.78 -29.37
N ALA A 430 0.88 -25.12 -28.30
CA ALA A 430 0.88 -24.38 -27.06
C ALA A 430 1.44 -22.95 -27.23
N PHE A 431 2.54 -22.78 -27.97
CA PHE A 431 3.09 -21.46 -28.25
C PHE A 431 2.19 -20.63 -29.18
N THR A 432 1.49 -21.26 -30.11
CA THR A 432 0.49 -20.54 -30.94
C THR A 432 -0.61 -19.99 -30.07
N ARG A 433 -1.16 -20.79 -29.18
CA ARG A 433 -2.20 -20.34 -28.26
C ARG A 433 -1.71 -19.26 -27.32
N TYR A 434 -0.46 -19.36 -26.82
CA TYR A 434 0.19 -18.30 -26.04
C TYR A 434 0.22 -16.95 -26.79
N LEU A 435 0.61 -16.98 -28.08
CA LEU A 435 0.69 -15.76 -28.91
C LEU A 435 -0.68 -15.19 -29.25
N GLU A 436 -1.69 -16.03 -29.52
CA GLU A 436 -3.08 -15.61 -29.74
C GLU A 436 -3.68 -14.88 -28.54
N LEU A 437 -3.28 -15.28 -27.33
CA LEU A 437 -3.71 -14.67 -26.07
C LEU A 437 -2.89 -13.41 -25.71
N GLY A 438 -2.07 -12.89 -26.62
CA GLY A 438 -1.29 -11.67 -26.43
C GLY A 438 0.11 -11.89 -25.83
N GLY A 439 0.57 -13.11 -25.71
CA GLY A 439 1.94 -13.42 -25.32
C GLY A 439 2.96 -12.88 -26.33
N SER A 440 4.14 -12.48 -25.88
CA SER A 440 5.12 -11.79 -26.76
C SER A 440 6.54 -12.37 -26.69
N HIS A 441 6.73 -13.54 -26.09
CA HIS A 441 8.07 -14.11 -25.89
C HIS A 441 8.70 -14.53 -27.23
N ALA A 442 9.97 -14.14 -27.45
CA ALA A 442 10.68 -14.35 -28.71
C ALA A 442 10.80 -15.86 -29.08
N ARG A 443 10.98 -16.73 -28.10
CA ARG A 443 11.08 -18.18 -28.31
C ARG A 443 9.79 -18.78 -28.85
N ALA A 444 8.63 -18.35 -28.35
CA ALA A 444 7.33 -18.81 -28.87
C ALA A 444 7.14 -18.38 -30.32
N ARG A 445 7.45 -17.13 -30.65
CA ARG A 445 7.40 -16.64 -32.04
C ARG A 445 8.32 -17.40 -32.97
N ALA A 446 9.55 -17.69 -32.53
CA ALA A 446 10.52 -18.47 -33.33
C ALA A 446 10.05 -19.91 -33.59
N ALA A 447 9.52 -20.57 -32.58
CA ALA A 447 9.02 -21.96 -32.69
C ALA A 447 7.84 -22.04 -33.68
N VAL A 448 6.89 -21.12 -33.60
CA VAL A 448 5.74 -21.07 -34.51
C VAL A 448 6.17 -20.72 -35.94
N ALA A 449 7.08 -19.73 -36.11
CA ALA A 449 7.57 -19.32 -37.43
C ALA A 449 8.32 -20.45 -38.15
N GLN A 450 9.08 -21.28 -37.43
CA GLN A 450 9.79 -22.45 -38.02
C GLN A 450 8.86 -23.58 -38.43
N SER A 451 7.67 -23.67 -37.87
CA SER A 451 6.68 -24.70 -38.20
C SER A 451 5.77 -24.34 -39.37
N THR A 452 5.73 -23.04 -39.76
CA THR A 452 4.94 -22.59 -40.89
C THR A 452 5.74 -22.83 -42.19
N PRO A 453 5.25 -23.63 -43.16
CA PRO A 453 5.97 -23.82 -44.42
C PRO A 453 6.15 -22.46 -45.11
N PRO A 454 7.27 -22.22 -45.80
CA PRO A 454 7.51 -20.98 -46.52
C PRO A 454 6.37 -20.75 -47.50
N THR A 455 5.75 -19.59 -47.41
CA THR A 455 4.72 -19.16 -48.37
C THR A 455 5.31 -19.29 -49.76
N PRO A 456 4.69 -20.03 -50.72
CA PRO A 456 5.21 -20.15 -52.07
C PRO A 456 5.35 -18.77 -52.68
N ALA A 457 6.55 -18.47 -53.17
CA ALA A 457 6.84 -17.22 -53.84
C ALA A 457 5.81 -16.99 -54.93
N ALA A 458 5.15 -15.83 -54.92
CA ALA A 458 4.22 -15.43 -55.96
C ALA A 458 4.92 -15.55 -57.34
N PRO A 459 4.29 -16.18 -58.34
CA PRO A 459 4.92 -16.29 -59.66
C PRO A 459 5.23 -14.88 -60.20
N LEU A 460 6.49 -14.67 -60.54
CA LEU A 460 6.91 -13.51 -61.30
C LEU A 460 6.03 -13.41 -62.59
N LYS A 461 5.25 -12.36 -62.66
CA LYS A 461 4.51 -12.08 -63.95
C LYS A 461 5.52 -11.82 -65.06
N PRO A 462 5.24 -12.39 -66.25
CA PRO A 462 6.09 -12.20 -67.42
C PRO A 462 6.17 -10.77 -67.88
#